data_3e50d78abf4e1c7f06a17b60cbf5efa1
#
_entry.id   3e50d78abf4e1c7f06a17b60cbf5efa1
#
_cell.length_a   1.000
_cell.length_b   1.000
_cell.length_c   1.000
_cell.angle_alpha   90.00
_cell.angle_beta   90.00
_cell.angle_gamma   90.00
#
_symmetry.space_group_name_H-M   'P 1'
#
loop_
_entity.id
_entity.type
_entity.pdbx_description
1 polymer ?
#
loop_
_entity_poly.entity_id
_entity_poly.type
_entity_poly.pdbx_seq_one_letter_code
_entity_poly.pdbx_strand_id
1 'polypeptide(L)'
;MKAMLLAAGRGERLRPLTDAVPKALVEAGGKPLIGWHLERLARAGFAEAVINVSHLGERIVERLGDGARYGMRLSYSRERERLETAGGIANALGLLGPAPFLLVNADVYCECDFSRLKQVPLGERLAHLVLVPNPPHRAKGDFSLRGGVVGEAPAPRYTYSGVALMRPELVAPVKPGDKAPLAPLLYDAAARGVLGGELYEGLWQDVGTMERLAELEKFLHENR
;
A
#
# COMPACT_ATOMS: atom_id res chain seq x y z
N MET A 1 14.89 -3.48 7.01
CA MET A 1 13.54 -3.72 6.45
C MET A 1 13.36 -2.83 5.24
N LYS A 2 12.83 -3.36 4.15
CA LYS A 2 12.46 -2.59 2.94
C LYS A 2 10.98 -2.21 2.99
N ALA A 3 10.58 -1.21 2.19
CA ALA A 3 9.18 -0.93 1.90
C ALA A 3 8.84 -1.38 0.46
N MET A 4 7.58 -1.71 0.20
CA MET A 4 7.04 -1.90 -1.13
C MET A 4 5.87 -0.94 -1.34
N LEU A 5 5.94 -0.15 -2.42
CA LEU A 5 4.88 0.75 -2.82
C LEU A 5 4.18 0.18 -4.06
N LEU A 6 2.87 -0.03 -3.97
CA LEU A 6 2.05 -0.55 -5.06
C LEU A 6 1.60 0.59 -5.97
N ALA A 7 2.23 0.72 -7.13
CA ALA A 7 2.03 1.82 -8.06
C ALA A 7 1.62 1.39 -9.49
N ALA A 8 1.37 0.08 -9.74
CA ALA A 8 1.00 -0.45 -11.05
C ALA A 8 -0.48 -0.24 -11.44
N GLY A 9 -1.28 0.45 -10.61
CA GLY A 9 -2.71 0.69 -10.84
C GLY A 9 -2.97 1.70 -11.96
N ARG A 10 -3.94 1.41 -12.87
CA ARG A 10 -4.31 2.32 -13.98
C ARG A 10 -5.05 3.56 -13.55
N GLY A 11 -5.74 3.56 -12.39
CA GLY A 11 -6.52 4.71 -11.93
C GLY A 11 -7.73 5.06 -12.80
N GLU A 12 -8.41 4.08 -13.37
CA GLU A 12 -9.50 4.25 -14.36
C GLU A 12 -10.62 5.21 -13.91
N ARG A 13 -10.90 5.28 -12.62
CA ARG A 13 -11.90 6.19 -12.03
C ARG A 13 -11.45 7.64 -11.91
N LEU A 14 -10.16 7.90 -12.13
CA LEU A 14 -9.56 9.24 -12.17
C LEU A 14 -9.38 9.77 -13.60
N ARG A 15 -9.91 9.06 -14.62
CA ARG A 15 -9.89 9.57 -15.99
C ARG A 15 -10.69 10.86 -16.11
N PRO A 16 -10.25 11.80 -16.97
CA PRO A 16 -9.18 11.67 -17.97
C PRO A 16 -7.76 11.93 -17.42
N LEU A 17 -7.60 12.35 -16.17
CA LEU A 17 -6.30 12.70 -15.58
C LEU A 17 -5.28 11.57 -15.72
N THR A 18 -5.69 10.33 -15.43
CA THR A 18 -4.82 9.15 -15.45
C THR A 18 -4.58 8.55 -16.83
N ASP A 19 -5.14 9.14 -17.89
CA ASP A 19 -4.73 8.82 -19.26
C ASP A 19 -3.33 9.35 -19.57
N ALA A 20 -2.93 10.45 -18.92
CA ALA A 20 -1.65 11.11 -19.11
C ALA A 20 -0.69 10.98 -17.89
N VAL A 21 -1.22 10.85 -16.67
CA VAL A 21 -0.43 10.84 -15.44
C VAL A 21 -0.65 9.51 -14.69
N PRO A 22 0.41 8.73 -14.38
CA PRO A 22 0.25 7.55 -13.54
C PRO A 22 -0.43 7.91 -12.22
N LYS A 23 -1.36 7.09 -11.73
CA LYS A 23 -2.11 7.37 -10.50
C LYS A 23 -1.21 7.73 -9.31
N ALA A 24 -0.10 7.04 -9.15
CA ALA A 24 0.86 7.29 -8.08
C ALA A 24 1.53 8.68 -8.16
N LEU A 25 1.56 9.28 -9.36
CA LEU A 25 2.09 10.62 -9.60
C LEU A 25 1.01 11.72 -9.62
N VAL A 26 -0.25 11.39 -9.45
CA VAL A 26 -1.30 12.40 -9.23
C VAL A 26 -0.92 13.23 -8.01
N GLU A 27 -0.96 14.53 -8.15
CA GLU A 27 -0.55 15.45 -7.09
C GLU A 27 -1.72 15.78 -6.16
N ALA A 28 -1.40 15.86 -4.87
CA ALA A 28 -2.26 16.38 -3.84
C ALA A 28 -1.40 17.21 -2.87
N GLY A 29 -1.84 18.45 -2.58
CA GLY A 29 -1.05 19.36 -1.77
C GLY A 29 0.31 19.69 -2.39
N GLY A 30 0.41 19.80 -3.72
CA GLY A 30 1.65 20.13 -4.45
C GLY A 30 2.71 19.03 -4.47
N LYS A 31 2.35 17.79 -4.14
CA LYS A 31 3.25 16.62 -4.19
C LYS A 31 2.54 15.41 -4.79
N PRO A 32 3.26 14.55 -5.53
CA PRO A 32 2.74 13.25 -5.95
C PRO A 32 2.27 12.42 -4.74
N LEU A 33 1.18 11.66 -4.87
CA LEU A 33 0.67 10.78 -3.81
C LEU A 33 1.77 9.85 -3.26
N ILE A 34 2.53 9.22 -4.14
CA ILE A 34 3.66 8.36 -3.75
C ILE A 34 4.76 9.13 -3.02
N GLY A 35 4.94 10.43 -3.33
CA GLY A 35 5.93 11.29 -2.69
C GLY A 35 5.69 11.47 -1.19
N TRP A 36 4.44 11.57 -0.76
CA TRP A 36 4.06 11.63 0.64
C TRP A 36 4.52 10.37 1.40
N HIS A 37 4.37 9.20 0.79
CA HIS A 37 4.82 7.95 1.39
C HIS A 37 6.34 7.86 1.45
N LEU A 38 7.04 8.22 0.37
CA LEU A 38 8.51 8.19 0.34
C LEU A 38 9.12 9.08 1.43
N GLU A 39 8.61 10.30 1.61
CA GLU A 39 9.07 11.19 2.69
C GLU A 39 8.79 10.61 4.08
N ARG A 40 7.63 9.99 4.30
CA ARG A 40 7.29 9.35 5.58
C ARG A 40 8.12 8.10 5.84
N LEU A 41 8.38 7.29 4.82
CA LEU A 41 9.24 6.12 4.90
C LEU A 41 10.68 6.52 5.25
N ALA A 42 11.22 7.54 4.59
CA ALA A 42 12.55 8.06 4.90
C ALA A 42 12.64 8.56 6.35
N ARG A 43 11.65 9.34 6.81
CA ARG A 43 11.57 9.79 8.22
C ARG A 43 11.46 8.63 9.21
N ALA A 44 10.81 7.54 8.83
CA ALA A 44 10.73 6.31 9.62
C ALA A 44 12.00 5.43 9.54
N GLY A 45 13.05 5.89 8.87
CA GLY A 45 14.33 5.20 8.77
C GLY A 45 14.31 4.00 7.80
N PHE A 46 13.47 4.03 6.77
CA PHE A 46 13.58 3.10 5.64
C PHE A 46 14.61 3.63 4.65
N ALA A 47 15.68 2.87 4.40
CA ALA A 47 16.73 3.23 3.45
C ALA A 47 16.42 2.76 2.02
N GLU A 48 15.50 1.80 1.86
CA GLU A 48 15.22 1.16 0.58
C GLU A 48 13.72 0.95 0.37
N ALA A 49 13.26 1.19 -0.87
CA ALA A 49 11.91 0.82 -1.27
C ALA A 49 11.91 0.18 -2.67
N VAL A 50 10.97 -0.74 -2.86
CA VAL A 50 10.64 -1.35 -4.16
C VAL A 50 9.31 -0.79 -4.62
N ILE A 51 9.22 -0.36 -5.87
CA ILE A 51 8.01 0.19 -6.48
C ILE A 51 7.62 -0.70 -7.65
N ASN A 52 6.44 -1.31 -7.64
CA ASN A 52 5.97 -2.00 -8.85
C ASN A 52 5.37 -0.98 -9.82
N VAL A 53 5.69 -1.13 -11.09
CA VAL A 53 5.28 -0.23 -12.16
C VAL A 53 4.77 -1.01 -13.37
N SER A 54 3.74 -0.49 -14.05
CA SER A 54 3.15 -1.08 -15.25
C SER A 54 2.76 0.03 -16.23
N HIS A 55 1.46 0.32 -16.39
CA HIS A 55 0.98 1.39 -17.26
C HIS A 55 1.60 2.75 -16.91
N LEU A 56 2.17 3.44 -17.90
CA LEU A 56 2.94 4.68 -17.73
C LEU A 56 4.09 4.57 -16.72
N GLY A 57 4.59 3.36 -16.46
CA GLY A 57 5.58 3.07 -15.42
C GLY A 57 6.88 3.84 -15.59
N GLU A 58 7.34 4.09 -16.83
CA GLU A 58 8.55 4.85 -17.09
C GLU A 58 8.45 6.31 -16.59
N ARG A 59 7.26 6.92 -16.61
CA ARG A 59 7.05 8.24 -16.00
C ARG A 59 7.26 8.25 -14.49
N ILE A 60 6.90 7.14 -13.81
CA ILE A 60 7.19 6.97 -12.38
C ILE A 60 8.70 6.89 -12.17
N VAL A 61 9.40 6.06 -12.97
CA VAL A 61 10.85 5.89 -12.90
C VAL A 61 11.57 7.22 -13.16
N GLU A 62 11.20 7.93 -14.22
CA GLU A 62 11.77 9.24 -14.56
C GLU A 62 11.53 10.29 -13.45
N ARG A 63 10.32 10.34 -12.89
CA ARG A 63 9.95 11.33 -11.86
C ARG A 63 10.61 11.07 -10.52
N LEU A 64 10.79 9.82 -10.13
CA LEU A 64 11.32 9.45 -8.82
C LEU A 64 12.83 9.17 -8.85
N GLY A 65 13.39 8.77 -10.00
CA GLY A 65 14.80 8.44 -10.17
C GLY A 65 15.26 7.28 -9.29
N ASP A 66 16.47 7.37 -8.78
CA ASP A 66 17.05 6.40 -7.85
C ASP A 66 16.61 6.59 -6.39
N GLY A 67 15.84 7.64 -6.11
CA GLY A 67 15.34 7.97 -4.78
C GLY A 67 16.24 8.86 -3.95
N ALA A 68 17.41 9.28 -4.45
CA ALA A 68 18.37 10.10 -3.70
C ALA A 68 17.73 11.37 -3.11
N ARG A 69 16.81 12.03 -3.84
CA ARG A 69 16.09 13.21 -3.36
C ARG A 69 15.20 12.96 -2.14
N TYR A 70 14.83 11.71 -1.87
CA TYR A 70 14.07 11.29 -0.67
C TYR A 70 15.00 10.75 0.43
N GLY A 71 16.31 10.69 0.19
CA GLY A 71 17.25 10.03 1.10
C GLY A 71 17.11 8.50 1.13
N MET A 72 16.56 7.90 0.08
CA MET A 72 16.29 6.47 -0.05
C MET A 72 16.89 5.93 -1.34
N ARG A 73 17.03 4.60 -1.41
CA ARG A 73 17.34 3.88 -2.66
C ARG A 73 16.05 3.23 -3.19
N LEU A 74 15.67 3.57 -4.41
CA LEU A 74 14.48 3.02 -5.07
C LEU A 74 14.90 1.94 -6.07
N SER A 75 14.16 0.84 -6.08
CA SER A 75 14.23 -0.22 -7.09
C SER A 75 12.87 -0.41 -7.71
N TYR A 76 12.81 -0.78 -8.99
CA TYR A 76 11.55 -0.87 -9.74
C TYR A 76 11.29 -2.29 -10.21
N SER A 77 10.14 -2.86 -9.78
CA SER A 77 9.62 -4.13 -10.30
C SER A 77 8.69 -3.84 -11.47
N ARG A 78 9.16 -4.12 -12.70
CA ARG A 78 8.40 -3.85 -13.93
C ARG A 78 7.44 -4.99 -14.23
N GLU A 79 6.18 -4.66 -14.45
CA GLU A 79 5.14 -5.59 -14.87
C GLU A 79 4.81 -5.33 -16.35
N ARG A 80 5.04 -6.31 -17.22
CA ARG A 80 4.66 -6.20 -18.65
C ARG A 80 3.16 -6.05 -18.81
N GLU A 81 2.40 -6.78 -18.00
CA GLU A 81 0.97 -6.71 -17.84
C GLU A 81 0.65 -6.52 -16.35
N ARG A 82 -0.50 -5.97 -16.05
CA ARG A 82 -0.94 -5.78 -14.65
C ARG A 82 -1.14 -7.13 -13.97
N LEU A 83 -0.32 -7.43 -12.98
CA LEU A 83 -0.33 -8.70 -12.23
C LEU A 83 -1.29 -8.70 -11.04
N GLU A 84 -2.00 -7.61 -10.77
CA GLU A 84 -2.76 -7.38 -9.55
C GLU A 84 -1.86 -7.36 -8.30
N THR A 85 -2.46 -7.30 -7.09
CA THR A 85 -1.66 -6.95 -5.91
C THR A 85 -0.73 -8.08 -5.49
N ALA A 86 -1.23 -9.32 -5.35
CA ALA A 86 -0.36 -10.43 -4.93
C ALA A 86 0.64 -10.83 -6.02
N GLY A 87 0.23 -10.80 -7.29
CA GLY A 87 1.14 -11.04 -8.41
C GLY A 87 2.26 -9.99 -8.48
N GLY A 88 1.93 -8.71 -8.29
CA GLY A 88 2.92 -7.63 -8.23
C GLY A 88 3.91 -7.80 -7.07
N ILE A 89 3.43 -8.22 -5.88
CA ILE A 89 4.29 -8.53 -4.74
C ILE A 89 5.20 -9.73 -5.06
N ALA A 90 4.64 -10.83 -5.55
CA ALA A 90 5.40 -12.03 -5.90
C ALA A 90 6.48 -11.75 -6.95
N ASN A 91 6.16 -10.92 -7.96
CA ASN A 91 7.13 -10.47 -8.98
C ASN A 91 8.27 -9.62 -8.38
N ALA A 92 8.01 -8.90 -7.28
CA ALA A 92 8.98 -8.03 -6.62
C ALA A 92 9.82 -8.73 -5.55
N LEU A 93 9.54 -9.99 -5.16
CA LEU A 93 10.22 -10.68 -4.07
C LEU A 93 11.74 -10.76 -4.23
N GLY A 94 12.22 -10.92 -5.47
CA GLY A 94 13.67 -10.91 -5.75
C GLY A 94 14.36 -9.60 -5.35
N LEU A 95 13.66 -8.47 -5.42
CA LEU A 95 14.13 -7.15 -4.99
C LEU A 95 13.90 -6.90 -3.50
N LEU A 96 12.81 -7.40 -2.95
CA LEU A 96 12.45 -7.27 -1.53
C LEU A 96 13.36 -8.11 -0.63
N GLY A 97 13.68 -9.33 -1.05
CA GLY A 97 14.43 -10.29 -0.24
C GLY A 97 13.54 -11.09 0.70
N PRO A 98 14.14 -11.94 1.57
CA PRO A 98 13.41 -12.89 2.41
C PRO A 98 12.87 -12.29 3.73
N ALA A 99 13.26 -11.08 4.08
CA ALA A 99 12.82 -10.45 5.32
C ALA A 99 11.41 -9.84 5.19
N PRO A 100 10.68 -9.68 6.30
CA PRO A 100 9.43 -8.91 6.29
C PRO A 100 9.63 -7.50 5.72
N PHE A 101 8.62 -6.99 5.04
CA PHE A 101 8.62 -5.68 4.40
C PHE A 101 7.31 -4.91 4.71
N LEU A 102 7.38 -3.59 4.67
CA LEU A 102 6.19 -2.75 4.77
C LEU A 102 5.57 -2.56 3.39
N LEU A 103 4.32 -3.01 3.21
CA LEU A 103 3.53 -2.80 2.01
C LEU A 103 2.70 -1.53 2.17
N VAL A 104 2.68 -0.67 1.13
CA VAL A 104 1.88 0.55 1.09
C VAL A 104 1.27 0.72 -0.30
N ASN A 105 -0.05 0.91 -0.37
CA ASN A 105 -0.71 1.30 -1.60
C ASN A 105 -0.36 2.77 -1.92
N ALA A 106 0.22 3.03 -3.09
CA ALA A 106 0.64 4.38 -3.48
C ALA A 106 -0.52 5.35 -3.75
N ASP A 107 -1.75 4.85 -3.84
CA ASP A 107 -2.96 5.60 -4.11
C ASP A 107 -3.80 5.95 -2.86
N VAL A 108 -3.28 5.67 -1.68
CA VAL A 108 -3.86 6.14 -0.42
C VAL A 108 -3.03 7.31 0.13
N TYR A 109 -3.66 8.17 0.90
CA TYR A 109 -2.98 9.10 1.79
C TYR A 109 -3.23 8.65 3.22
N CYS A 110 -2.19 8.53 4.03
CA CYS A 110 -2.34 8.23 5.45
C CYS A 110 -1.19 8.85 6.25
N GLU A 111 -1.47 9.14 7.52
CA GLU A 111 -0.49 9.65 8.48
C GLU A 111 -0.06 8.57 9.48
N CYS A 112 -0.17 7.29 9.07
CA CYS A 112 0.28 6.16 9.88
C CYS A 112 1.77 6.30 10.27
N ASP A 113 2.08 5.98 11.50
CA ASP A 113 3.46 5.94 11.99
C ASP A 113 4.18 4.68 11.49
N PHE A 114 4.90 4.82 10.40
CA PHE A 114 5.68 3.72 9.82
C PHE A 114 6.87 3.29 10.69
N SER A 115 7.36 4.16 11.58
CA SER A 115 8.44 3.80 12.51
C SER A 115 7.94 2.81 13.56
N ARG A 116 6.71 2.99 14.04
CA ARG A 116 6.03 2.07 14.96
C ARG A 116 5.70 0.75 14.27
N LEU A 117 5.14 0.80 13.05
CA LEU A 117 4.83 -0.42 12.28
C LEU A 117 6.08 -1.26 12.00
N LYS A 118 7.22 -0.65 11.75
CA LYS A 118 8.51 -1.32 11.56
C LYS A 118 8.93 -2.15 12.76
N GLN A 119 8.47 -1.81 13.96
CA GLN A 119 8.83 -2.46 15.22
C GLN A 119 7.81 -3.53 15.66
N VAL A 120 6.69 -3.68 14.96
CA VAL A 120 5.65 -4.66 15.31
C VAL A 120 6.22 -6.07 15.18
N PRO A 121 6.22 -6.88 16.26
CA PRO A 121 6.68 -8.26 16.18
C PRO A 121 5.63 -9.11 15.46
N LEU A 122 5.98 -9.69 14.33
CA LEU A 122 5.08 -10.59 13.60
C LEU A 122 4.91 -11.94 14.30
N GLY A 123 5.93 -12.43 15.05
CA GLY A 123 5.90 -13.77 15.60
C GLY A 123 5.68 -14.81 14.49
N GLU A 124 4.66 -15.64 14.61
CA GLU A 124 4.25 -16.62 13.59
C GLU A 124 3.25 -16.07 12.56
N ARG A 125 2.85 -14.80 12.69
CA ARG A 125 1.90 -14.16 11.78
C ARG A 125 2.53 -13.90 10.43
N LEU A 126 1.73 -14.08 9.38
CA LEU A 126 2.14 -13.80 8.00
C LEU A 126 2.06 -12.30 7.67
N ALA A 127 1.18 -11.57 8.33
CA ALA A 127 1.11 -10.11 8.20
C ALA A 127 0.50 -9.44 9.44
N HIS A 128 0.73 -8.13 9.54
CA HIS A 128 0.03 -7.22 10.45
C HIS A 128 -0.61 -6.13 9.61
N LEU A 129 -1.95 -6.09 9.58
CA LEU A 129 -2.73 -5.16 8.77
C LEU A 129 -3.05 -3.89 9.56
N VAL A 130 -2.94 -2.75 8.90
CA VAL A 130 -3.56 -1.52 9.39
C VAL A 130 -4.99 -1.46 8.85
N LEU A 131 -5.95 -1.45 9.74
CA LEU A 131 -7.37 -1.31 9.43
C LEU A 131 -7.82 0.11 9.78
N VAL A 132 -8.86 0.58 9.08
CA VAL A 132 -9.44 1.91 9.31
C VAL A 132 -10.96 1.80 9.47
N PRO A 133 -11.62 2.78 10.11
CA PRO A 133 -13.07 2.89 10.09
C PRO A 133 -13.59 2.86 8.65
N ASN A 134 -14.76 2.26 8.46
CA ASN A 134 -15.33 2.07 7.13
C ASN A 134 -15.70 3.41 6.49
N PRO A 135 -15.09 3.81 5.38
CA PRO A 135 -15.54 4.98 4.65
C PRO A 135 -16.91 4.71 4.00
N PRO A 136 -17.70 5.76 3.67
CA PRO A 136 -19.07 5.61 3.17
C PRO A 136 -19.20 4.66 1.97
N HIS A 137 -18.21 4.62 1.09
CA HIS A 137 -18.20 3.77 -0.09
C HIS A 137 -17.75 2.31 0.18
N ARG A 138 -17.38 1.97 1.43
CA ARG A 138 -16.99 0.63 1.90
C ARG A 138 -17.67 0.26 3.23
N ALA A 139 -18.94 0.55 3.38
CA ALA A 139 -19.68 0.41 4.63
C ALA A 139 -19.62 -0.99 5.25
N LYS A 140 -19.39 -2.05 4.46
CA LYS A 140 -19.34 -3.44 4.95
C LYS A 140 -18.02 -3.79 5.63
N GLY A 141 -16.95 -3.05 5.35
CA GLY A 141 -15.59 -3.39 5.80
C GLY A 141 -15.06 -4.71 5.23
N ASP A 142 -13.78 -4.96 5.42
CA ASP A 142 -13.09 -6.13 4.87
C ASP A 142 -12.84 -7.21 5.95
N PHE A 143 -12.47 -6.82 7.17
CA PHE A 143 -12.05 -7.73 8.24
C PHE A 143 -12.58 -7.31 9.60
N SER A 144 -12.78 -8.28 10.50
CA SER A 144 -12.95 -8.04 11.92
C SER A 144 -11.59 -7.90 12.62
N LEU A 145 -11.58 -7.19 13.76
CA LEU A 145 -10.40 -7.06 14.62
C LEU A 145 -10.79 -7.32 16.07
N ARG A 146 -10.14 -8.30 16.71
CA ARG A 146 -10.35 -8.63 18.13
C ARG A 146 -9.02 -8.96 18.80
N GLY A 147 -8.65 -8.24 19.83
CA GLY A 147 -7.41 -8.49 20.58
C GLY A 147 -6.15 -8.49 19.71
N GLY A 148 -6.10 -7.65 18.66
CA GLY A 148 -4.97 -7.60 17.73
C GLY A 148 -4.93 -8.76 16.71
N VAL A 149 -5.98 -9.59 16.64
CA VAL A 149 -6.12 -10.65 15.64
C VAL A 149 -7.15 -10.22 14.59
N VAL A 150 -6.75 -10.29 13.32
CA VAL A 150 -7.60 -10.01 12.17
C VAL A 150 -8.31 -11.29 11.75
N GLY A 151 -9.63 -11.21 11.54
CA GLY A 151 -10.47 -12.36 11.22
C GLY A 151 -11.65 -12.01 10.31
N GLU A 152 -12.56 -12.99 10.17
CA GLU A 152 -13.78 -12.87 9.33
C GLU A 152 -15.07 -12.82 10.13
N ALA A 153 -15.01 -12.52 11.44
CA ALA A 153 -16.22 -12.42 12.26
C ALA A 153 -17.23 -11.41 11.67
N PRO A 154 -18.55 -11.62 11.87
CA PRO A 154 -19.57 -10.80 11.22
C PRO A 154 -19.50 -9.30 11.53
N ALA A 155 -19.13 -8.93 12.77
CA ALA A 155 -19.05 -7.54 13.22
C ALA A 155 -18.24 -7.43 14.54
N PRO A 156 -17.65 -6.29 14.88
CA PRO A 156 -17.43 -5.14 13.98
C PRO A 156 -16.39 -5.45 12.89
N ARG A 157 -16.57 -4.88 11.71
CA ARG A 157 -15.65 -5.02 10.58
C ARG A 157 -15.09 -3.65 10.21
N TYR A 158 -13.87 -3.66 9.70
CA TYR A 158 -13.10 -2.47 9.34
C TYR A 158 -12.54 -2.63 7.93
N THR A 159 -12.21 -1.51 7.29
CA THR A 159 -11.61 -1.50 5.95
C THR A 159 -10.09 -1.71 6.05
N TYR A 160 -9.54 -2.55 5.19
CA TYR A 160 -8.08 -2.64 5.02
C TYR A 160 -7.56 -1.37 4.36
N SER A 161 -6.65 -0.69 5.05
CA SER A 161 -6.12 0.61 4.64
C SER A 161 -5.22 0.57 3.39
N GLY A 162 -4.74 -0.60 2.99
CA GLY A 162 -3.67 -0.72 1.99
C GLY A 162 -2.27 -0.58 2.59
N VAL A 163 -2.14 -0.59 3.92
CA VAL A 163 -0.86 -0.58 4.64
C VAL A 163 -0.75 -1.85 5.48
N ALA A 164 0.35 -2.60 5.34
CA ALA A 164 0.59 -3.82 6.11
C ALA A 164 2.08 -4.10 6.26
N LEU A 165 2.48 -4.58 7.43
CA LEU A 165 3.75 -5.29 7.57
C LEU A 165 3.52 -6.74 7.14
N MET A 166 4.33 -7.26 6.21
CA MET A 166 4.06 -8.53 5.53
C MET A 166 5.31 -9.40 5.45
N ARG A 167 5.14 -10.71 5.63
CA ARG A 167 6.15 -11.71 5.29
C ARG A 167 6.01 -12.14 3.83
N PRO A 168 7.13 -12.43 3.13
CA PRO A 168 7.09 -12.99 1.77
C PRO A 168 6.26 -14.27 1.65
N GLU A 169 6.19 -15.07 2.71
CA GLU A 169 5.47 -16.33 2.77
C GLU A 169 3.96 -16.19 2.53
N LEU A 170 3.38 -15.01 2.78
CA LEU A 170 1.95 -14.77 2.49
C LEU A 170 1.64 -14.92 1.00
N VAL A 171 2.56 -14.53 0.13
CA VAL A 171 2.38 -14.63 -1.33
C VAL A 171 3.14 -15.81 -1.94
N ALA A 172 3.71 -16.71 -1.14
CA ALA A 172 4.43 -17.90 -1.61
C ALA A 172 3.63 -18.80 -2.59
N PRO A 173 2.29 -18.91 -2.51
CA PRO A 173 1.51 -19.66 -3.50
C PRO A 173 1.49 -19.03 -4.90
N VAL A 174 1.88 -17.76 -5.06
CA VAL A 174 1.84 -17.02 -6.33
C VAL A 174 3.23 -17.04 -6.97
N LYS A 175 3.32 -17.50 -8.21
CA LYS A 175 4.60 -17.49 -8.96
C LYS A 175 4.86 -16.08 -9.52
N PRO A 176 6.14 -15.67 -9.62
CA PRO A 176 6.49 -14.44 -10.33
C PRO A 176 5.91 -14.44 -11.76
N GLY A 177 5.21 -13.35 -12.11
CA GLY A 177 4.52 -13.22 -13.40
C GLY A 177 3.07 -13.69 -13.42
N ASP A 178 2.60 -14.40 -12.40
CA ASP A 178 1.18 -14.79 -12.30
C ASP A 178 0.32 -13.58 -11.91
N LYS A 179 -0.87 -13.50 -12.49
CA LYS A 179 -1.88 -12.50 -12.13
C LYS A 179 -2.70 -13.01 -10.93
N ALA A 180 -2.56 -12.37 -9.78
CA ALA A 180 -3.23 -12.80 -8.56
C ALA A 180 -3.66 -11.61 -7.68
N PRO A 181 -4.93 -11.56 -7.22
CA PRO A 181 -5.38 -10.61 -6.21
C PRO A 181 -4.87 -10.99 -4.82
N LEU A 182 -4.62 -9.99 -3.95
CA LEU A 182 -4.16 -10.22 -2.59
C LEU A 182 -5.29 -10.65 -1.64
N ALA A 183 -6.52 -10.18 -1.87
CA ALA A 183 -7.62 -10.39 -0.95
C ALA A 183 -7.91 -11.88 -0.61
N PRO A 184 -7.93 -12.83 -1.57
CA PRO A 184 -8.11 -14.24 -1.24
C PRO A 184 -7.04 -14.81 -0.30
N LEU A 185 -5.79 -14.39 -0.45
CA LEU A 185 -4.69 -14.81 0.42
C LEU A 185 -4.83 -14.24 1.83
N LEU A 186 -5.30 -12.99 1.94
CA LEU A 186 -5.59 -12.38 3.23
C LEU A 186 -6.78 -13.07 3.92
N TYR A 187 -7.83 -13.42 3.20
CA TYR A 187 -8.96 -14.15 3.77
C TYR A 187 -8.56 -15.55 4.24
N ASP A 188 -7.79 -16.31 3.46
CA ASP A 188 -7.25 -17.59 3.90
C ASP A 188 -6.40 -17.44 5.17
N ALA A 189 -5.50 -16.48 5.19
CA ALA A 189 -4.66 -16.23 6.36
C ALA A 189 -5.47 -15.75 7.59
N ALA A 190 -6.55 -14.98 7.39
CA ALA A 190 -7.47 -14.58 8.45
C ALA A 190 -8.22 -15.78 9.02
N ALA A 191 -8.74 -16.67 8.17
CA ALA A 191 -9.43 -17.90 8.58
C ALA A 191 -8.50 -18.82 9.39
N ARG A 192 -7.21 -18.85 9.08
CA ARG A 192 -6.18 -19.61 9.81
C ARG A 192 -5.68 -18.92 11.09
N GLY A 193 -6.13 -17.70 11.39
CA GLY A 193 -5.71 -16.94 12.58
C GLY A 193 -4.26 -16.43 12.53
N VAL A 194 -3.63 -16.40 11.35
CA VAL A 194 -2.23 -15.96 11.16
C VAL A 194 -2.09 -14.52 10.67
N LEU A 195 -3.13 -13.70 10.83
CA LEU A 195 -3.05 -12.25 10.62
C LEU A 195 -3.17 -11.49 11.94
N GLY A 196 -2.25 -10.59 12.17
CA GLY A 196 -2.38 -9.55 13.17
C GLY A 196 -2.92 -8.26 12.56
N GLY A 197 -3.28 -7.31 13.41
CA GLY A 197 -3.67 -6.00 12.94
C GLY A 197 -3.96 -5.03 14.06
N GLU A 198 -4.18 -3.79 13.65
CA GLU A 198 -4.54 -2.67 14.51
C GLU A 198 -5.55 -1.78 13.82
N LEU A 199 -6.36 -1.06 14.61
CA LEU A 199 -7.24 -0.01 14.11
C LEU A 199 -6.48 1.31 14.14
N TYR A 200 -6.41 1.97 13.00
CA TYR A 200 -5.89 3.32 12.86
C TYR A 200 -7.07 4.28 12.63
N GLU A 201 -7.26 5.19 13.56
CA GLU A 201 -8.35 6.18 13.55
C GLU A 201 -7.89 7.58 13.12
N GLY A 202 -6.62 7.72 12.71
CA GLY A 202 -6.08 8.96 12.18
C GLY A 202 -6.47 9.20 10.73
N LEU A 203 -5.89 10.22 10.13
CA LEU A 203 -6.19 10.58 8.75
C LEU A 203 -5.77 9.48 7.77
N TRP A 204 -6.76 8.97 7.07
CA TRP A 204 -6.62 8.03 5.96
C TRP A 204 -7.64 8.34 4.87
N GLN A 205 -7.21 8.34 3.63
CA GLN A 205 -8.08 8.55 2.47
C GLN A 205 -7.56 7.79 1.25
N ASP A 206 -8.41 6.97 0.62
CA ASP A 206 -8.09 6.38 -0.68
C ASP A 206 -8.45 7.36 -1.81
N VAL A 207 -7.47 7.72 -2.61
CA VAL A 207 -7.65 8.65 -3.73
C VAL A 207 -8.08 7.87 -4.97
N GLY A 208 -9.35 7.46 -4.99
CA GLY A 208 -9.89 6.63 -6.07
C GLY A 208 -10.76 7.38 -7.07
N THR A 209 -11.21 8.60 -6.79
CA THR A 209 -12.05 9.43 -7.67
C THR A 209 -11.62 10.88 -7.62
N MET A 210 -12.07 11.71 -8.59
CA MET A 210 -11.78 13.15 -8.65
C MET A 210 -12.31 13.89 -7.41
N GLU A 211 -13.48 13.50 -6.90
CA GLU A 211 -14.08 14.09 -5.70
C GLU A 211 -13.17 13.88 -4.49
N ARG A 212 -12.70 12.63 -4.28
CA ARG A 212 -11.79 12.31 -3.17
C ARG A 212 -10.41 12.95 -3.31
N LEU A 213 -9.94 13.15 -4.53
CA LEU A 213 -8.73 13.93 -4.78
C LEU A 213 -8.94 15.39 -4.34
N ALA A 214 -10.06 16.01 -4.73
CA ALA A 214 -10.38 17.39 -4.35
C ALA A 214 -10.57 17.56 -2.83
N GLU A 215 -11.17 16.57 -2.16
CA GLU A 215 -11.28 16.55 -0.70
C GLU A 215 -9.90 16.51 -0.01
N LEU A 216 -8.98 15.67 -0.51
CA LEU A 216 -7.62 15.60 0.00
C LEU A 216 -6.86 16.90 -0.24
N GLU A 217 -6.97 17.49 -1.45
CA GLU A 217 -6.38 18.78 -1.77
C GLU A 217 -6.84 19.88 -0.80
N LYS A 218 -8.14 19.98 -0.57
CA LYS A 218 -8.72 20.95 0.37
C LYS A 218 -8.14 20.74 1.77
N PHE A 219 -8.16 19.50 2.27
CA PHE A 219 -7.61 19.17 3.60
C PHE A 219 -6.14 19.60 3.72
N LEU A 220 -5.32 19.24 2.74
CA LEU A 220 -3.89 19.55 2.76
C LEU A 220 -3.60 21.06 2.62
N HIS A 221 -4.50 21.83 2.02
CA HIS A 221 -4.39 23.29 1.92
C HIS A 221 -4.73 23.97 3.24
N GLU A 222 -5.75 23.48 3.95
CA GLU A 222 -6.23 24.05 5.22
C GLU A 222 -5.33 23.73 6.43
N ASN A 223 -4.49 22.66 6.33
CA ASN A 223 -3.66 22.17 7.44
C ASN A 223 -2.14 22.31 7.19
N ARG A 224 -1.76 23.22 6.28
CA ARG A 224 -0.36 23.60 6.02
C ARG A 224 0.09 24.81 6.79
#